data_2dd14f6b929fd22d510ba09caae779bd
#
_entry.id   2dd14f6b929fd22d510ba09caae779bd
#
_cell.length_a   1.000
_cell.length_b   1.000
_cell.length_c   1.000
_cell.angle_alpha   90.00
_cell.angle_beta   90.00
_cell.angle_gamma   90.00
#
_symmetry.space_group_name_H-M   'P 1'
#
loop_
_entity.id
_entity.type
_entity.pdbx_description
1 polymer ?
#
loop_
_entity_poly.entity_id
_entity_poly.type
_entity_poly.pdbx_seq_one_letter_code
_entity_poly.pdbx_strand_id
1 'polypeptide(L)'
;YNENESKQVKDHKYSEEINFLVSHNKRNNFITNLCKKLKGNTLCLFQLVEKHGNVLYDMMKGDNTHYVHGGTSAEDREKVRELVNNSNNSIIIASYGTFSTGINIPNLNNIVFASPSKSRIRVLQSIGRGLRKSTSKDSVLIYDICDDLSYKGKKNYTLLHFEERINIYNEESFTYKIDTLYLL
;
A
#
# COMPACT_ATOMS: atom_id res chain seq x y z
N TYR A 1 8.98 -14.68 5.62
CA TYR A 1 8.95 -15.85 4.71
C TYR A 1 9.84 -16.95 5.23
N ASN A 2 9.58 -18.19 4.82
CA ASN A 2 10.43 -19.32 5.15
C ASN A 2 11.47 -19.60 4.04
N GLU A 3 12.46 -20.47 4.33
CA GLU A 3 13.54 -20.77 3.38
C GLU A 3 13.05 -21.42 2.07
N ASN A 4 11.98 -22.23 2.13
CA ASN A 4 11.41 -22.86 0.93
C ASN A 4 10.78 -21.84 0.01
N GLU A 5 10.08 -20.84 0.54
CA GLU A 5 9.49 -19.73 -0.23
C GLU A 5 10.59 -18.88 -0.87
N SER A 6 11.63 -18.53 -0.13
CA SER A 6 12.80 -17.80 -0.66
C SER A 6 13.51 -18.60 -1.78
N LYS A 7 13.68 -19.92 -1.59
CA LYS A 7 14.26 -20.81 -2.60
C LYS A 7 13.39 -20.91 -3.86
N GLN A 8 12.07 -20.92 -3.71
CA GLN A 8 11.13 -20.93 -4.83
C GLN A 8 11.25 -19.67 -5.68
N VAL A 9 11.40 -18.51 -5.05
CA VAL A 9 11.38 -17.19 -5.71
C VAL A 9 12.75 -16.78 -6.25
N LYS A 10 13.85 -17.36 -5.79
CA LYS A 10 15.24 -16.94 -6.08
C LYS A 10 15.58 -16.72 -7.56
N ASP A 11 14.94 -17.45 -8.47
CA ASP A 11 15.17 -17.40 -9.93
C ASP A 11 13.98 -16.78 -10.69
N HIS A 12 12.97 -16.30 -9.99
CA HIS A 12 11.83 -15.62 -10.61
C HIS A 12 12.27 -14.35 -11.30
N LYS A 13 11.61 -14.03 -12.41
CA LYS A 13 11.61 -12.69 -12.98
C LYS A 13 10.76 -11.77 -12.10
N TYR A 14 10.94 -10.46 -12.24
CA TYR A 14 10.19 -9.47 -11.45
C TYR A 14 8.67 -9.69 -11.46
N SER A 15 8.09 -9.98 -12.63
CA SER A 15 6.64 -10.23 -12.75
C SER A 15 6.17 -11.50 -12.02
N GLU A 16 7.02 -12.53 -11.96
CA GLU A 16 6.75 -13.78 -11.26
C GLU A 16 6.84 -13.58 -9.73
N GLU A 17 7.84 -12.83 -9.27
CA GLU A 17 7.95 -12.41 -7.87
C GLU A 17 6.74 -11.60 -7.43
N ILE A 18 6.30 -10.62 -8.23
CA ILE A 18 5.09 -9.85 -7.94
C ILE A 18 3.85 -10.76 -7.87
N ASN A 19 3.68 -11.68 -8.82
CA ASN A 19 2.56 -12.62 -8.79
C ASN A 19 2.59 -13.49 -7.52
N PHE A 20 3.76 -13.99 -7.13
CA PHE A 20 3.91 -14.73 -5.86
C PHE A 20 3.47 -13.91 -4.66
N LEU A 21 3.96 -12.67 -4.53
CA LEU A 21 3.68 -11.80 -3.39
C LEU A 21 2.20 -11.42 -3.28
N VAL A 22 1.55 -11.04 -4.39
CA VAL A 22 0.14 -10.60 -4.36
C VAL A 22 -0.83 -11.76 -4.14
N SER A 23 -0.44 -13.01 -4.45
CA SER A 23 -1.22 -14.21 -4.17
C SER A 23 -0.91 -14.85 -2.81
N HIS A 24 0.06 -14.35 -2.07
CA HIS A 24 0.51 -14.97 -0.82
C HIS A 24 -0.47 -14.70 0.33
N ASN A 25 -1.20 -15.72 0.77
CA ASN A 25 -2.30 -15.60 1.74
C ASN A 25 -1.87 -14.99 3.08
N LYS A 26 -0.75 -15.43 3.66
CA LYS A 26 -0.27 -14.90 4.95
C LYS A 26 0.09 -13.41 4.84
N ARG A 27 0.67 -12.99 3.72
CA ARG A 27 0.96 -11.60 3.42
C ARG A 27 -0.32 -10.77 3.33
N ASN A 28 -1.31 -11.23 2.57
CA ASN A 28 -2.59 -10.55 2.42
C ASN A 28 -3.36 -10.48 3.75
N ASN A 29 -3.30 -11.54 4.57
CA ASN A 29 -3.84 -11.54 5.93
C ASN A 29 -3.14 -10.50 6.82
N PHE A 30 -1.81 -10.38 6.74
CA PHE A 30 -1.06 -9.36 7.48
C PHE A 30 -1.51 -7.95 7.08
N ILE A 31 -1.59 -7.64 5.77
CA ILE A 31 -2.04 -6.35 5.25
C ILE A 31 -3.47 -6.04 5.71
N THR A 32 -4.36 -7.02 5.60
CA THR A 32 -5.76 -6.91 6.04
C THR A 32 -5.86 -6.59 7.53
N ASN A 33 -5.13 -7.34 8.36
CA ASN A 33 -5.12 -7.15 9.80
C ASN A 33 -4.51 -5.80 10.21
N LEU A 34 -3.47 -5.37 9.50
CA LEU A 34 -2.88 -4.04 9.68
C LEU A 34 -3.93 -2.96 9.41
N CYS A 35 -4.55 -2.96 8.22
CA CYS A 35 -5.56 -1.97 7.85
C CYS A 35 -6.74 -1.92 8.84
N LYS A 36 -7.22 -3.08 9.30
CA LYS A 36 -8.34 -3.18 10.26
C LYS A 36 -7.98 -2.69 11.67
N LYS A 37 -6.71 -2.75 12.07
CA LYS A 37 -6.24 -2.32 13.40
C LYS A 37 -5.86 -0.84 13.48
N LEU A 38 -5.59 -0.21 12.35
CA LEU A 38 -5.22 1.20 12.29
C LEU A 38 -6.41 2.07 12.68
N LYS A 39 -6.15 3.10 13.50
CA LYS A 39 -7.14 4.10 13.87
C LYS A 39 -7.14 5.25 12.87
N GLY A 40 -8.32 5.75 12.55
CA GLY A 40 -8.50 6.80 11.57
C GLY A 40 -8.62 6.27 10.13
N ASN A 41 -8.90 7.16 9.20
CA ASN A 41 -9.10 6.79 7.80
C ASN A 41 -7.81 6.26 7.18
N THR A 42 -7.88 5.07 6.62
CA THR A 42 -6.75 4.33 6.08
C THR A 42 -6.90 4.12 4.57
N LEU A 43 -5.89 4.52 3.81
CA LEU A 43 -5.79 4.26 2.38
C LEU A 43 -4.86 3.07 2.13
N CYS A 44 -5.40 1.98 1.59
CA CYS A 44 -4.64 0.81 1.18
C CYS A 44 -4.42 0.82 -0.34
N LEU A 45 -3.18 1.00 -0.77
CA LEU A 45 -2.84 1.15 -2.19
C LEU A 45 -2.32 -0.15 -2.80
N PHE A 46 -2.91 -0.54 -3.92
CA PHE A 46 -2.54 -1.72 -4.68
C PHE A 46 -2.26 -1.39 -6.16
N GLN A 47 -1.64 -2.34 -6.89
CA GLN A 47 -1.31 -2.17 -8.32
C GLN A 47 -2.21 -3.02 -9.24
N LEU A 48 -2.40 -4.29 -8.95
CA LEU A 48 -3.11 -5.25 -9.80
C LEU A 48 -4.55 -5.42 -9.34
N VAL A 49 -5.51 -4.94 -10.12
CA VAL A 49 -6.95 -4.95 -9.77
C VAL A 49 -7.42 -6.38 -9.51
N GLU A 50 -7.34 -7.25 -10.52
CA GLU A 50 -7.86 -8.62 -10.48
C GLU A 50 -7.12 -9.50 -9.45
N LYS A 51 -5.78 -9.46 -9.48
CA LYS A 51 -4.95 -10.40 -8.71
C LYS A 51 -4.71 -9.99 -7.26
N HIS A 52 -4.93 -8.72 -6.92
CA HIS A 52 -4.63 -8.22 -5.57
C HIS A 52 -5.74 -7.32 -5.02
N GLY A 53 -6.19 -6.32 -5.77
CA GLY A 53 -7.21 -5.38 -5.32
C GLY A 53 -8.50 -6.07 -4.92
N ASN A 54 -9.03 -6.95 -5.77
CA ASN A 54 -10.24 -7.73 -5.49
C ASN A 54 -10.06 -8.61 -4.25
N VAL A 55 -8.91 -9.29 -4.13
CA VAL A 55 -8.59 -10.15 -2.98
C VAL A 55 -8.58 -9.35 -1.68
N LEU A 56 -7.87 -8.22 -1.65
CA LEU A 56 -7.81 -7.36 -0.46
C LEU A 56 -9.19 -6.79 -0.12
N TYR A 57 -9.98 -6.41 -1.12
CA TYR A 57 -11.34 -5.92 -0.88
C TYR A 57 -12.22 -7.01 -0.27
N ASP A 58 -12.22 -8.22 -0.82
CA ASP A 58 -12.99 -9.35 -0.29
C ASP A 58 -12.62 -9.70 1.15
N MET A 59 -11.34 -9.58 1.50
CA MET A 59 -10.85 -9.82 2.87
C MET A 59 -11.18 -8.69 3.85
N MET A 60 -11.37 -7.47 3.36
CA MET A 60 -11.59 -6.27 4.17
C MET A 60 -13.01 -5.71 4.09
N LYS A 61 -13.85 -6.18 3.15
CA LYS A 61 -15.19 -5.63 2.94
C LYS A 61 -16.02 -5.55 4.22
N GLY A 62 -16.78 -4.46 4.33
CA GLY A 62 -17.62 -4.10 5.47
C GLY A 62 -18.19 -2.69 5.26
N ASP A 63 -19.02 -2.23 6.19
CA ASP A 63 -19.82 -0.99 6.05
C ASP A 63 -18.97 0.27 5.81
N ASN A 64 -17.74 0.30 6.35
CA ASN A 64 -16.81 1.43 6.21
C ASN A 64 -15.65 1.14 5.24
N THR A 65 -15.79 0.15 4.35
CA THR A 65 -14.76 -0.21 3.38
C THR A 65 -15.19 0.19 1.97
N HIS A 66 -14.37 0.98 1.31
CA HIS A 66 -14.62 1.51 -0.03
C HIS A 66 -13.58 0.98 -1.01
N TYR A 67 -14.01 0.60 -2.22
CA TYR A 67 -13.13 0.07 -3.26
C TYR A 67 -13.12 0.99 -4.48
N VAL A 68 -11.94 1.46 -4.88
CA VAL A 68 -11.78 2.44 -5.96
C VAL A 68 -10.65 2.03 -6.89
N HIS A 69 -10.94 1.88 -8.18
CA HIS A 69 -9.96 1.51 -9.20
C HIS A 69 -10.25 2.21 -10.54
N GLY A 70 -9.49 1.91 -11.58
CA GLY A 70 -9.63 2.56 -12.89
C GLY A 70 -11.03 2.47 -13.52
N GLY A 71 -11.78 1.41 -13.20
CA GLY A 71 -13.17 1.23 -13.65
C GLY A 71 -14.23 1.96 -12.83
N THR A 72 -13.88 2.56 -11.69
CA THR A 72 -14.81 3.34 -10.86
C THR A 72 -15.12 4.67 -11.52
N SER A 73 -16.42 5.03 -11.65
CA SER A 73 -16.84 6.29 -12.25
C SER A 73 -16.32 7.51 -11.46
N ALA A 74 -16.25 8.67 -12.12
CA ALA A 74 -15.86 9.91 -11.43
C ALA A 74 -16.86 10.28 -10.32
N GLU A 75 -18.16 10.06 -10.57
CA GLU A 75 -19.23 10.30 -9.60
C GLU A 75 -19.09 9.40 -8.36
N ASP A 76 -18.81 8.10 -8.54
CA ASP A 76 -18.65 7.18 -7.42
C ASP A 76 -17.38 7.48 -6.63
N ARG A 77 -16.31 7.91 -7.29
CA ARG A 77 -15.09 8.38 -6.60
C ARG A 77 -15.36 9.58 -5.71
N GLU A 78 -16.17 10.53 -6.19
CA GLU A 78 -16.55 11.70 -5.41
C GLU A 78 -17.44 11.31 -4.22
N LYS A 79 -18.42 10.41 -4.40
CA LYS A 79 -19.22 9.85 -3.30
C LYS A 79 -18.35 9.22 -2.23
N VAL A 80 -17.37 8.40 -2.62
CA VAL A 80 -16.41 7.80 -1.67
C VAL A 80 -15.63 8.88 -0.94
N ARG A 81 -15.15 9.92 -1.64
CA ARG A 81 -14.44 11.04 -1.03
C ARG A 81 -15.28 11.73 0.05
N GLU A 82 -16.56 12.01 -0.25
CA GLU A 82 -17.49 12.66 0.68
C GLU A 82 -17.77 11.76 1.91
N LEU A 83 -18.03 10.48 1.69
CA LEU A 83 -18.25 9.51 2.78
C LEU A 83 -17.04 9.43 3.72
N VAL A 84 -15.85 9.31 3.17
CA VAL A 84 -14.60 9.24 3.96
C VAL A 84 -14.33 10.55 4.69
N ASN A 85 -14.62 11.70 4.06
CA ASN A 85 -14.41 13.00 4.70
C ASN A 85 -15.30 13.19 5.94
N ASN A 86 -16.47 12.58 5.95
CA ASN A 86 -17.44 12.63 7.04
C ASN A 86 -17.32 11.43 8.02
N SER A 87 -16.33 10.57 7.85
CA SER A 87 -16.13 9.38 8.68
C SER A 87 -14.77 9.40 9.40
N ASN A 88 -14.70 8.57 10.45
CA ASN A 88 -13.47 8.34 11.21
C ASN A 88 -13.26 6.83 11.31
N ASN A 89 -12.35 6.22 10.61
CA ASN A 89 -12.04 4.79 10.53
C ASN A 89 -12.57 4.08 9.29
N SER A 90 -12.69 4.80 8.17
CA SER A 90 -12.91 4.16 6.85
C SER A 90 -11.63 3.53 6.32
N ILE A 91 -11.79 2.41 5.60
CA ILE A 91 -10.73 1.78 4.81
C ILE A 91 -11.03 2.03 3.34
N ILE A 92 -10.12 2.69 2.64
CA ILE A 92 -10.20 2.93 1.19
C ILE A 92 -9.17 2.03 0.53
N ILE A 93 -9.62 1.08 -0.27
CA ILE A 93 -8.75 0.21 -1.06
C ILE A 93 -8.72 0.78 -2.48
N ALA A 94 -7.58 1.35 -2.89
CA ALA A 94 -7.47 2.07 -4.15
C ALA A 94 -6.28 1.63 -5.00
N SER A 95 -6.46 1.65 -6.33
CA SER A 95 -5.33 1.43 -7.23
C SER A 95 -4.41 2.65 -7.27
N TYR A 96 -3.09 2.42 -7.39
CA TYR A 96 -2.11 3.51 -7.53
C TYR A 96 -2.45 4.49 -8.66
N GLY A 97 -2.90 3.96 -9.80
CA GLY A 97 -3.28 4.80 -10.95
C GLY A 97 -4.43 5.75 -10.63
N THR A 98 -5.46 5.25 -9.97
CA THR A 98 -6.63 6.06 -9.60
C THR A 98 -6.29 7.11 -8.56
N PHE A 99 -5.44 6.77 -7.59
CA PHE A 99 -5.02 7.72 -6.57
C PHE A 99 -4.12 8.83 -7.14
N SER A 100 -3.20 8.49 -8.05
CA SER A 100 -2.29 9.47 -8.67
C SER A 100 -2.99 10.48 -9.58
N THR A 101 -4.18 10.16 -10.09
CA THR A 101 -4.96 11.03 -11.00
C THR A 101 -5.94 11.97 -10.29
N GLY A 102 -5.90 12.09 -8.95
CA GLY A 102 -6.54 13.21 -8.28
C GLY A 102 -7.64 12.89 -7.27
N ILE A 103 -7.67 11.72 -6.66
CA ILE A 103 -8.50 11.56 -5.45
C ILE A 103 -7.80 12.28 -4.30
N ASN A 104 -8.26 13.49 -4.01
CA ASN A 104 -7.84 14.23 -2.82
C ASN A 104 -8.75 13.82 -1.66
N ILE A 105 -8.22 13.05 -0.71
CA ILE A 105 -8.92 12.68 0.53
C ILE A 105 -8.26 13.44 1.68
N PRO A 106 -8.83 14.58 2.11
CA PRO A 106 -8.18 15.46 3.09
C PRO A 106 -8.11 14.87 4.50
N ASN A 107 -8.96 13.87 4.80
CA ASN A 107 -9.06 13.28 6.14
C ASN A 107 -8.38 11.91 6.26
N LEU A 108 -7.21 11.72 5.59
CA LEU A 108 -6.41 10.50 5.73
C LEU A 108 -5.52 10.55 6.97
N ASN A 109 -5.47 9.45 7.71
CA ASN A 109 -4.57 9.24 8.84
C ASN A 109 -3.43 8.28 8.48
N ASN A 110 -3.74 7.26 7.67
CA ASN A 110 -2.80 6.21 7.35
C ASN A 110 -2.81 5.90 5.86
N ILE A 111 -1.65 5.54 5.33
CA ILE A 111 -1.48 5.03 3.97
C ILE A 111 -0.68 3.73 4.05
N VAL A 112 -1.22 2.65 3.49
CA VAL A 112 -0.58 1.35 3.42
C VAL A 112 -0.23 1.04 1.97
N PHE A 113 1.04 0.90 1.67
CA PHE A 113 1.52 0.42 0.38
C PHE A 113 1.49 -1.10 0.34
N ALA A 114 0.35 -1.66 -0.09
CA ALA A 114 0.13 -3.10 -0.13
C ALA A 114 0.86 -3.80 -1.28
N SER A 115 1.06 -3.12 -2.41
CA SER A 115 1.78 -3.69 -3.56
C SER A 115 3.19 -3.14 -3.66
N PRO A 116 4.21 -4.01 -3.79
CA PRO A 116 5.58 -3.58 -4.05
C PRO A 116 5.69 -3.01 -5.49
N SER A 117 5.92 -1.70 -5.64
CA SER A 117 6.03 -1.04 -6.95
C SER A 117 7.07 0.09 -6.93
N LYS A 118 7.82 0.24 -8.03
CA LYS A 118 8.74 1.39 -8.25
C LYS A 118 7.99 2.73 -8.34
N SER A 119 6.76 2.73 -8.85
CA SER A 119 5.96 3.96 -9.06
C SER A 119 5.49 4.64 -7.77
N ARG A 120 5.77 4.05 -6.61
CA ARG A 120 5.47 4.63 -5.29
C ARG A 120 6.07 6.00 -5.07
N ILE A 121 7.19 6.31 -5.72
CA ILE A 121 7.84 7.64 -5.68
C ILE A 121 6.85 8.73 -6.10
N ARG A 122 6.11 8.51 -7.18
CA ARG A 122 5.09 9.48 -7.66
C ARG A 122 3.96 9.64 -6.65
N VAL A 123 3.58 8.57 -5.98
CA VAL A 123 2.56 8.60 -4.94
C VAL A 123 3.05 9.41 -3.73
N LEU A 124 4.27 9.16 -3.24
CA LEU A 124 4.87 9.92 -2.14
C LEU A 124 4.99 11.42 -2.46
N GLN A 125 5.42 11.78 -3.66
CA GLN A 125 5.47 13.18 -4.11
C GLN A 125 4.07 13.80 -4.17
N SER A 126 3.07 13.05 -4.62
CA SER A 126 1.67 13.52 -4.69
C SER A 126 1.06 13.69 -3.30
N ILE A 127 1.35 12.76 -2.37
CA ILE A 127 0.92 12.82 -0.97
C ILE A 127 1.60 13.99 -0.27
N GLY A 128 2.91 14.16 -0.41
CA GLY A 128 3.65 15.27 0.18
C GLY A 128 3.12 16.64 -0.28
N ARG A 129 2.67 16.76 -1.53
CA ARG A 129 1.99 17.97 -2.03
C ARG A 129 0.60 18.17 -1.42
N GLY A 130 -0.17 17.07 -1.24
CA GLY A 130 -1.50 17.11 -0.62
C GLY A 130 -1.46 17.47 0.86
N LEU A 131 -0.50 16.92 1.59
CA LEU A 131 -0.31 17.18 3.01
C LEU A 131 0.16 18.61 3.31
N ARG A 132 0.99 19.21 2.45
CA ARG A 132 1.44 20.61 2.58
C ARG A 132 0.29 21.64 2.45
N LYS A 133 -0.87 21.25 1.89
CA LYS A 133 -2.03 22.12 1.70
C LYS A 133 -3.14 21.94 2.76
N SER A 134 -3.01 20.98 3.66
CA SER A 134 -3.99 20.73 4.72
C SER A 134 -3.60 21.48 5.98
N THR A 135 -4.34 22.54 6.31
CA THR A 135 -4.17 23.34 7.53
C THR A 135 -4.70 22.65 8.80
N SER A 136 -5.24 21.44 8.71
CA SER A 136 -5.97 20.79 9.81
C SER A 136 -5.36 19.48 10.33
N LYS A 137 -4.26 18.96 9.74
CA LYS A 137 -3.60 17.73 10.22
C LYS A 137 -2.07 17.82 10.11
N ASP A 138 -1.41 17.51 11.23
CA ASP A 138 0.03 17.63 11.36
C ASP A 138 0.82 16.49 10.69
N SER A 139 0.23 15.32 10.47
CA SER A 139 0.95 14.18 9.86
C SER A 139 0.04 13.06 9.34
N VAL A 140 0.53 12.32 8.34
CA VAL A 140 -0.04 11.04 7.88
C VAL A 140 1.02 9.96 8.08
N LEU A 141 0.63 8.81 8.64
CA LEU A 141 1.53 7.67 8.78
C LEU A 141 1.53 6.82 7.50
N ILE A 142 2.72 6.49 7.03
CA ILE A 142 2.90 5.63 5.85
C ILE A 142 3.48 4.29 6.30
N TYR A 143 2.81 3.21 5.92
CA TYR A 143 3.22 1.83 6.12
C TYR A 143 3.68 1.26 4.78
N ASP A 144 4.99 1.20 4.58
CA ASP A 144 5.59 0.64 3.36
C ASP A 144 5.91 -0.84 3.57
N ILE A 145 5.08 -1.69 2.99
CA ILE A 145 5.26 -3.15 3.09
C ILE A 145 6.35 -3.59 2.12
N CYS A 146 7.44 -4.09 2.71
CA CYS A 146 8.56 -4.66 1.99
C CYS A 146 8.66 -6.17 2.26
N ASP A 147 9.07 -6.91 1.27
CA ASP A 147 9.12 -8.37 1.31
C ASP A 147 10.57 -8.84 1.12
N ASP A 148 11.15 -9.45 2.16
CA ASP A 148 12.48 -10.07 2.10
C ASP A 148 12.35 -11.56 1.80
N LEU A 149 12.66 -11.92 0.56
CA LEU A 149 12.74 -13.28 0.02
C LEU A 149 14.20 -13.62 -0.38
N SER A 150 15.15 -12.98 0.27
CA SER A 150 16.58 -13.22 0.01
C SER A 150 16.94 -14.70 0.20
N TYR A 151 17.77 -15.23 -0.70
CA TYR A 151 18.25 -16.61 -0.62
C TYR A 151 19.74 -16.69 -0.93
N LYS A 152 20.53 -17.26 -0.04
CA LYS A 152 22.00 -17.42 -0.18
C LYS A 152 22.71 -16.13 -0.63
N GLY A 153 22.36 -15.01 -0.02
CA GLY A 153 22.97 -13.70 -0.31
C GLY A 153 22.43 -12.97 -1.55
N LYS A 154 21.56 -13.60 -2.34
CA LYS A 154 20.89 -12.95 -3.48
C LYS A 154 19.58 -12.31 -2.98
N LYS A 155 19.48 -10.98 -3.09
CA LYS A 155 18.28 -10.22 -2.77
C LYS A 155 17.23 -10.38 -3.88
N ASN A 156 15.96 -10.40 -3.50
CA ASN A 156 14.85 -10.37 -4.43
C ASN A 156 14.56 -8.94 -4.93
N TYR A 157 13.83 -8.79 -6.02
CA TYR A 157 13.59 -7.51 -6.70
C TYR A 157 12.88 -6.49 -5.82
N THR A 158 11.85 -6.91 -5.08
CA THR A 158 11.08 -5.97 -4.26
C THR A 158 11.86 -5.47 -3.06
N LEU A 159 12.80 -6.25 -2.53
CA LEU A 159 13.74 -5.81 -1.51
C LEU A 159 14.74 -4.78 -2.07
N LEU A 160 15.29 -5.00 -3.27
CA LEU A 160 16.15 -4.01 -3.95
C LEU A 160 15.40 -2.69 -4.17
N HIS A 161 14.14 -2.76 -4.61
CA HIS A 161 13.31 -1.56 -4.77
C HIS A 161 13.00 -0.85 -3.43
N PHE A 162 12.93 -1.60 -2.33
CA PHE A 162 12.80 -1.00 -1.00
C PHE A 162 14.05 -0.21 -0.62
N GLU A 163 15.23 -0.74 -0.86
CA GLU A 163 16.49 -0.02 -0.62
C GLU A 163 16.57 1.28 -1.42
N GLU A 164 16.11 1.28 -2.70
CA GLU A 164 15.98 2.50 -3.49
C GLU A 164 15.03 3.52 -2.83
N ARG A 165 13.91 3.05 -2.25
CA ARG A 165 12.96 3.94 -1.55
C ARG A 165 13.51 4.53 -0.27
N ILE A 166 14.31 3.77 0.48
CA ILE A 166 14.98 4.28 1.68
C ILE A 166 15.88 5.47 1.34
N ASN A 167 16.60 5.42 0.20
CA ASN A 167 17.41 6.55 -0.25
C ASN A 167 16.54 7.79 -0.47
N ILE A 168 15.36 7.64 -1.08
CA ILE A 168 14.41 8.74 -1.30
C ILE A 168 13.87 9.27 0.03
N TYR A 169 13.54 8.40 0.99
CA TYR A 169 13.09 8.84 2.31
C TYR A 169 14.15 9.68 3.00
N ASN A 170 15.44 9.32 2.86
CA ASN A 170 16.55 10.10 3.38
C ASN A 170 16.72 11.44 2.65
N GLU A 171 16.63 11.45 1.31
CA GLU A 171 16.72 12.68 0.49
C GLU A 171 15.58 13.67 0.83
N GLU A 172 14.38 13.17 1.05
CA GLU A 172 13.19 13.97 1.42
C GLU A 172 13.11 14.28 2.92
N SER A 173 14.10 13.83 3.71
CA SER A 173 14.16 14.03 5.16
C SER A 173 12.94 13.47 5.91
N PHE A 174 12.37 12.37 5.44
CA PHE A 174 11.29 11.67 6.16
C PHE A 174 11.85 10.94 7.38
N THR A 175 11.18 11.08 8.51
CA THR A 175 11.46 10.24 9.69
C THR A 175 10.79 8.89 9.50
N TYR A 176 11.55 7.80 9.59
CA TYR A 176 11.04 6.44 9.46
C TYR A 176 11.71 5.48 10.44
N LYS A 177 11.08 4.35 10.69
CA LYS A 177 11.65 3.18 11.35
C LYS A 177 11.42 1.94 10.50
N ILE A 178 12.28 0.95 10.65
CA ILE A 178 12.14 -0.35 9.98
C ILE A 178 11.85 -1.39 11.05
N ASP A 179 10.72 -2.07 10.91
CA ASP A 179 10.34 -3.19 11.76
C ASP A 179 10.38 -4.48 10.92
N THR A 180 11.07 -5.50 11.41
CA THR A 180 11.12 -6.82 10.75
C THR A 180 10.08 -7.75 11.39
N LEU A 181 9.24 -8.34 10.56
CA LEU A 181 8.16 -9.24 10.98
C LEU A 181 8.29 -10.58 10.25
N TYR A 182 7.99 -11.66 10.96
CA TYR A 182 7.91 -12.99 10.37
C TYR A 182 6.45 -13.36 10.11
N LEU A 183 6.14 -13.81 8.89
CA LEU A 183 4.80 -14.29 8.53
C LEU A 183 4.63 -15.72 9.09
N LEU A 184 3.97 -15.83 10.21
CA LEU A 184 3.69 -17.11 10.91
C LEU A 184 2.52 -17.87 10.28
#